data_3544bbc2bee0fa423735edfade4e1b53
#
_entry.id   3544bbc2bee0fa423735edfade4e1b53
#
_cell.length_a   1.000
_cell.length_b   1.000
_cell.length_c   1.000
_cell.angle_alpha   90.00
_cell.angle_beta   90.00
_cell.angle_gamma   90.00
#
_symmetry.space_group_name_H-M   'P 1'
#
loop_
_entity.id
_entity.type
_entity.pdbx_description
1 polymer ?
#
loop_
_entity_poly.entity_id
_entity_poly.type
_entity_poly.pdbx_seq_one_letter_code
_entity_poly.pdbx_strand_id
1 'polypeptide(L)' 'MYERIRALREDRDLTQREMGEILACSQRIYSNYERGDVDIPTAVLIRLADFYD' A
#
# COMPACT_ATOMS: atom_id res chain seq x y z
N MET A 1 -5.21 -10.00 6.33
CA MET A 1 -5.98 -9.80 5.10
C MET A 1 -5.21 -9.04 4.03
N TYR A 2 -4.48 -8.02 4.43
CA TYR A 2 -3.68 -7.24 3.46
C TYR A 2 -2.19 -7.57 3.57
N GLU A 3 -1.89 -8.77 4.04
CA GLU A 3 -0.51 -9.26 4.14
C GLU A 3 0.20 -9.29 2.80
N ARG A 4 -0.57 -9.50 1.72
CA ARG A 4 -0.01 -9.54 0.39
C ARG A 4 0.56 -8.19 -0.04
N ILE A 5 -0.10 -7.10 0.35
CA ILE A 5 0.38 -5.75 0.05
C ILE A 5 1.73 -5.53 0.71
N ARG A 6 1.86 -5.94 1.96
CA ARG A 6 3.11 -5.84 2.70
C ARG A 6 4.20 -6.67 2.05
N ALA A 7 3.88 -7.90 1.68
CA ALA A 7 4.84 -8.80 1.05
C ALA A 7 5.36 -8.23 -0.27
N LEU A 8 4.47 -7.69 -1.09
CA LEU A 8 4.85 -7.08 -2.36
C LEU A 8 5.75 -5.87 -2.15
N ARG A 9 5.44 -5.06 -1.12
CA ARG A 9 6.25 -3.91 -0.78
C ARG A 9 7.66 -4.33 -0.36
N GLU A 10 7.74 -5.32 0.52
CA GLU A 10 9.02 -5.80 1.03
C GLU A 10 9.86 -6.44 -0.07
N ASP A 11 9.23 -7.12 -1.02
CA ASP A 11 9.92 -7.70 -2.17
C ASP A 11 10.65 -6.64 -3.00
N ARG A 12 10.17 -5.40 -2.97
CA ARG A 12 10.78 -4.31 -3.72
C ARG A 12 11.64 -3.41 -2.85
N ASP A 13 11.87 -3.81 -1.60
CA ASP A 13 12.66 -3.06 -0.63
C ASP A 13 12.15 -1.64 -0.42
N LEU A 14 10.82 -1.48 -0.46
CA LEU A 14 10.19 -0.18 -0.25
C LEU A 14 9.75 -0.02 1.20
N THR A 15 9.88 1.19 1.71
CA THR A 15 9.35 1.52 3.03
C THR A 15 7.89 1.89 2.93
N GLN A 16 7.17 1.87 4.07
CA GLN A 16 5.79 2.34 4.10
C GLN A 16 5.70 3.81 3.68
N ARG A 17 6.69 4.60 4.04
CA ARG A 17 6.74 6.01 3.66
C ARG A 17 6.80 6.16 2.13
N GLU A 18 7.64 5.36 1.49
CA GLU A 18 7.77 5.39 0.04
C GLU A 18 6.47 4.98 -0.64
N MET A 19 5.81 3.95 -0.12
CA MET A 19 4.52 3.53 -0.67
C MET A 19 3.45 4.60 -0.48
N GLY A 20 3.47 5.29 0.67
CA GLY A 20 2.57 6.40 0.88
C GLY A 20 2.74 7.47 -0.18
N GLU A 21 3.98 7.79 -0.52
CA GLU A 21 4.27 8.77 -1.57
C GLU A 21 3.78 8.30 -2.93
N ILE A 22 4.00 7.03 -3.26
CA ILE A 22 3.55 6.45 -4.52
C ILE A 22 2.03 6.51 -4.65
N LEU A 23 1.33 6.26 -3.56
CA LEU A 23 -0.13 6.24 -3.54
C LEU A 23 -0.74 7.61 -3.25
N ALA A 24 0.09 8.63 -3.09
CA ALA A 24 -0.35 9.99 -2.78
C ALA A 24 -1.14 10.05 -1.46
N CYS A 25 -0.70 9.28 -0.47
CA CYS A 25 -1.31 9.32 0.86
C CYS A 25 -0.20 9.36 1.92
N SER A 26 -0.58 9.56 3.17
CA SER A 26 0.41 9.59 4.25
C SER A 26 0.89 8.18 4.57
N GLN A 27 2.07 8.09 5.19
CA GLN A 27 2.58 6.83 5.69
C GLN A 27 1.60 6.18 6.66
N ARG A 28 0.97 6.99 7.50
CA ARG A 28 0.02 6.49 8.49
C ARG A 28 -1.18 5.83 7.84
N ILE A 29 -1.73 6.47 6.80
CA ILE A 29 -2.86 5.92 6.07
C ILE A 29 -2.46 4.63 5.39
N TYR A 30 -1.31 4.61 4.73
CA TYR A 30 -0.84 3.39 4.09
C TYR A 30 -0.64 2.26 5.11
N SER A 31 -0.06 2.58 6.26
CA SER A 31 0.14 1.60 7.32
C SER A 31 -1.19 0.97 7.76
N ASN A 32 -2.25 1.78 7.84
CA ASN A 32 -3.58 1.28 8.18
C ASN A 32 -4.09 0.30 7.13
N TYR A 33 -3.76 0.52 5.87
CA TYR A 33 -4.13 -0.41 4.80
C TYR A 33 -3.47 -1.77 5.01
N GLU A 34 -2.17 -1.78 5.33
CA GLU A 34 -1.45 -3.04 5.53
C GLU A 34 -1.98 -3.81 6.73
N ARG A 35 -2.40 -3.11 7.78
CA ARG A 35 -2.94 -3.75 8.97
C ARG A 35 -4.40 -4.19 8.82
N GLY A 36 -5.08 -3.70 7.79
CA GLY A 36 -6.48 -4.01 7.59
C GLY A 36 -7.42 -3.23 8.50
N ASP A 37 -6.92 -2.14 9.11
CA ASP A 37 -7.72 -1.30 9.99
C ASP A 37 -8.79 -0.51 9.24
N VAL A 38 -8.55 -0.25 7.96
CA VAL A 38 -9.50 0.45 7.10
C VAL A 38 -9.54 -0.26 5.74
N ASP A 39 -10.67 -0.12 5.05
CA ASP A 39 -10.79 -0.67 3.71
C ASP A 39 -9.99 0.18 2.72
N ILE A 40 -9.39 -0.49 1.74
CA ILE A 40 -8.63 0.19 0.70
C ILE A 40 -9.61 0.72 -0.35
N PRO A 41 -9.63 2.03 -0.62
CA PRO A 41 -10.49 2.58 -1.68
C PRO A 41 -10.15 1.97 -3.03
N THR A 42 -11.15 1.85 -3.89
CA THR A 42 -10.98 1.28 -5.22
C THR A 42 -9.89 2.01 -6.01
N ALA A 43 -9.85 3.33 -5.92
CA ALA A 43 -8.83 4.11 -6.62
C ALA A 43 -7.41 3.73 -6.19
N VAL A 44 -7.23 3.43 -4.90
CA VAL A 44 -5.93 3.00 -4.37
C VAL A 44 -5.59 1.60 -4.84
N LEU A 45 -6.59 0.71 -4.89
CA LEU A 45 -6.39 -0.65 -5.41
C LEU A 45 -5.93 -0.62 -6.86
N ILE A 46 -6.52 0.26 -7.67
CA ILE A 46 -6.13 0.42 -9.06
C ILE A 46 -4.68 0.89 -9.16
N ARG A 47 -4.29 1.85 -8.34
CA ARG A 47 -2.90 2.33 -8.31
C ARG A 47 -1.92 1.25 -7.90
N LEU A 48 -2.30 0.45 -6.91
CA LEU A 48 -1.46 -0.67 -6.48
C LEU A 48 -1.29 -1.69 -7.60
N ALA A 49 -2.38 -2.02 -8.30
CA ALA A 49 -2.32 -2.96 -9.40
C ALA A 49 -1.40 -2.44 -10.50
N ASP A 50 -1.52 -1.18 -10.86
CA ASP A 50 -0.66 -0.57 -11.88
C ASP A 50 0.80 -0.56 -11.45
N PHE A 51 1.07 -0.27 -10.19
CA PHE A 51 2.43 -0.19 -9.68
C PHE A 51 3.11 -1.56 -9.68
N TYR A 52 2.38 -2.59 -9.30
CA TYR A 52 2.94 -3.95 -9.17
C TYR A 52 2.78 -4.79 -10.44
N ASP A 53 2.16 -4.27 -11.43
CA ASP A 53 1.88 -5.00 -12.67
C ASP A 53 3.14 -5.50 -13.38
#